data_f34842471b55837c96e09c2208d331db
#
_entry.id   f34842471b55837c96e09c2208d331db
#
_cell.length_a   1.000
_cell.length_b   1.000
_cell.length_c   1.000
_cell.angle_alpha   90.00
_cell.angle_beta   90.00
_cell.angle_gamma   90.00
#
_symmetry.space_group_name_H-M   'P 1'
#
loop_
_entity.id
_entity.type
_entity.pdbx_description
1 polymer ?
#
loop_
_entity_poly.entity_id
_entity_poly.type
_entity_poly.pdbx_seq_one_letter_code
_entity_poly.pdbx_strand_id
1 'polypeptide(L)'
;MAEAKRSNTHWGWMATALVFAILIIDQIIKIWVKTHMSLGEAIHVTDWFYIEFIENNGMAYGMTFINKLVLSLFRMVAIGFISVFLYKVIRSGRSFGYITCLSMVLAGAAGNLIDCLFYGLIFEASTPFSIASFTSFGEGYSEFLHGKVVDMFYFPIIQTTWPDWMPMWGGQEFVFFSPVFNFADACISVGVVLLLIFYRAELEVMGKVWKNQE
;
A
#
# COMPACT_ATOMS: atom_id res chain seq x y z
N MET A 1 11.32 19.63 31.23
CA MET A 1 9.99 19.09 30.93
C MET A 1 9.26 19.83 29.78
N ALA A 2 9.29 21.15 29.69
CA ALA A 2 8.63 21.93 28.63
C ALA A 2 9.24 21.72 27.24
N GLU A 3 10.57 21.61 27.10
CA GLU A 3 11.26 21.36 25.83
C GLU A 3 10.97 19.97 25.26
N ALA A 4 10.96 18.92 26.08
CA ALA A 4 10.60 17.57 25.66
C ALA A 4 9.15 17.50 25.14
N LYS A 5 8.22 18.24 25.78
CA LYS A 5 6.82 18.29 25.37
C LYS A 5 6.64 19.05 24.05
N ARG A 6 7.44 20.07 23.78
CA ARG A 6 7.44 20.86 22.54
C ARG A 6 8.01 20.06 21.37
N SER A 7 9.08 19.27 21.59
CA SER A 7 9.66 18.35 20.62
C SER A 7 8.64 17.30 20.17
N ASN A 8 7.93 16.68 21.10
CA ASN A 8 6.96 15.62 20.77
C ASN A 8 5.76 16.13 19.95
N THR A 9 5.33 17.38 20.16
CA THR A 9 4.26 18.00 19.36
C THR A 9 4.73 18.25 17.93
N HIS A 10 5.99 18.67 17.73
CA HIS A 10 6.56 18.89 16.41
C HIS A 10 6.62 17.58 15.59
N TRP A 11 7.08 16.48 16.22
CA TRP A 11 7.10 15.16 15.58
C TRP A 11 5.71 14.67 15.16
N GLY A 12 4.69 14.97 15.97
CA GLY A 12 3.29 14.67 15.64
C GLY A 12 2.82 15.38 14.37
N TRP A 13 3.09 16.68 14.26
CA TRP A 13 2.75 17.43 13.04
C TRP A 13 3.50 16.94 11.81
N MET A 14 4.78 16.61 11.94
CA MET A 14 5.58 16.07 10.83
C MET A 14 5.06 14.69 10.39
N ALA A 15 4.73 13.81 11.33
CA ALA A 15 4.13 12.52 11.03
C ALA A 15 2.80 12.68 10.28
N THR A 16 1.94 13.57 10.76
CA THR A 16 0.66 13.88 10.10
C THR A 16 0.86 14.43 8.69
N ALA A 17 1.76 15.40 8.52
CA ALA A 17 2.08 15.96 7.21
C ALA A 17 2.62 14.89 6.24
N LEU A 18 3.49 14.00 6.72
CA LEU A 18 4.02 12.88 5.92
C LEU A 18 2.91 11.91 5.49
N VAL A 19 2.01 11.54 6.41
CA VAL A 19 0.88 10.66 6.09
C VAL A 19 0.03 11.27 4.99
N PHE A 20 -0.36 12.55 5.13
CA PHE A 20 -1.17 13.22 4.10
C PHE A 20 -0.43 13.37 2.77
N ALA A 21 0.87 13.69 2.79
CA ALA A 21 1.66 13.79 1.57
C ALA A 21 1.71 12.46 0.81
N ILE A 22 1.94 11.34 1.50
CA ILE A 22 1.96 10.00 0.90
C ILE A 22 0.57 9.67 0.34
N LEU A 23 -0.51 9.92 1.09
CA LEU A 23 -1.87 9.66 0.63
C LEU A 23 -2.22 10.46 -0.63
N ILE A 24 -1.87 11.74 -0.67
CA ILE A 24 -2.14 12.60 -1.83
C ILE A 24 -1.38 12.10 -3.06
N ILE A 25 -0.09 11.79 -2.91
CA ILE A 25 0.73 11.28 -4.01
C ILE A 25 0.17 9.94 -4.53
N ASP A 26 -0.13 9.01 -3.62
CA ASP A 26 -0.70 7.70 -3.96
C ASP A 26 -2.00 7.84 -4.75
N GLN A 27 -2.93 8.64 -4.24
CA GLN A 27 -4.23 8.81 -4.87
C GLN A 27 -4.14 9.57 -6.22
N ILE A 28 -3.25 10.55 -6.35
CA ILE A 28 -3.03 11.22 -7.64
C ILE A 28 -2.55 10.22 -8.68
N ILE A 29 -1.56 9.39 -8.36
CA ILE A 29 -1.01 8.38 -9.28
C ILE A 29 -2.10 7.35 -9.66
N LYS A 30 -2.82 6.81 -8.68
CA LYS A 30 -3.86 5.81 -8.88
C LYS A 30 -5.03 6.33 -9.72
N ILE A 31 -5.51 7.54 -9.43
CA ILE A 31 -6.58 8.18 -10.20
C ILE A 31 -6.11 8.42 -11.64
N TRP A 32 -4.88 8.91 -11.82
CA TRP A 32 -4.33 9.14 -13.14
C TRP A 32 -4.28 7.84 -13.96
N VAL A 33 -3.72 6.77 -13.40
CA VAL A 33 -3.65 5.45 -14.07
C VAL A 33 -5.06 4.97 -14.44
N LYS A 34 -6.00 4.99 -13.50
CA LYS A 34 -7.35 4.50 -13.70
C LYS A 34 -8.14 5.28 -14.76
N THR A 35 -7.87 6.59 -14.91
CA THR A 35 -8.59 7.46 -15.84
C THR A 35 -7.87 7.73 -17.16
N HIS A 36 -6.67 7.15 -17.37
CA HIS A 36 -5.88 7.36 -18.60
C HIS A 36 -5.40 6.05 -19.23
N MET A 37 -5.53 4.92 -18.55
CA MET A 37 -5.11 3.62 -19.05
C MET A 37 -6.29 2.63 -19.07
N SER A 38 -6.30 1.74 -20.05
CA SER A 38 -7.20 0.58 -20.08
C SER A 38 -6.64 -0.54 -19.19
N LEU A 39 -7.51 -1.40 -18.69
CA LEU A 39 -7.09 -2.50 -17.80
C LEU A 39 -6.16 -3.48 -18.53
N GLY A 40 -5.00 -3.71 -17.97
CA GLY A 40 -3.93 -4.54 -18.57
C GLY A 40 -3.03 -3.79 -19.55
N GLU A 41 -3.26 -2.49 -19.78
CA GLU A 41 -2.34 -1.67 -20.57
C GLU A 41 -1.02 -1.45 -19.84
N ALA A 42 0.09 -1.53 -20.58
CA ALA A 42 1.43 -1.33 -20.06
C ALA A 42 2.18 -0.24 -20.86
N ILE A 43 2.70 0.75 -20.17
CA ILE A 43 3.58 1.78 -20.73
C ILE A 43 5.02 1.37 -20.43
N HIS A 44 5.82 1.15 -21.48
CA HIS A 44 7.24 0.85 -21.35
C HIS A 44 8.01 2.14 -20.96
N VAL A 45 8.69 2.10 -19.82
CA VAL A 45 9.53 3.21 -19.35
C VAL A 45 11.00 2.88 -19.56
N THR A 46 11.43 1.70 -19.14
CA THR A 46 12.75 1.10 -19.38
C THR A 46 12.61 -0.41 -19.50
N ASP A 47 13.68 -1.12 -19.91
CA ASP A 47 13.64 -2.59 -20.06
C ASP A 47 13.36 -3.35 -18.75
N TRP A 48 13.52 -2.70 -17.62
CA TRP A 48 13.29 -3.26 -16.29
C TRP A 48 12.18 -2.53 -15.50
N PHE A 49 11.46 -1.56 -16.12
CA PHE A 49 10.38 -0.83 -15.47
C PHE A 49 9.26 -0.50 -16.45
N TYR A 50 8.04 -0.87 -16.07
CA TYR A 50 6.80 -0.57 -16.79
C TYR A 50 5.78 0.05 -15.83
N ILE A 51 4.89 0.89 -16.37
CA ILE A 51 3.64 1.27 -15.71
C ILE A 51 2.56 0.40 -16.31
N GLU A 52 2.07 -0.57 -15.55
CA GLU A 52 1.06 -1.57 -15.99
C GLU A 52 -0.19 -1.46 -15.14
N PHE A 53 -1.33 -1.12 -15.74
CA PHE A 53 -2.56 -0.95 -15.00
C PHE A 53 -3.21 -2.29 -14.66
N ILE A 54 -3.22 -2.62 -13.37
CA ILE A 54 -3.91 -3.80 -12.82
C ILE A 54 -4.87 -3.37 -11.72
N GLU A 55 -6.05 -4.01 -11.67
CA GLU A 55 -6.99 -3.92 -10.56
C GLU A 55 -6.91 -5.17 -9.67
N ASN A 56 -6.57 -4.96 -8.40
CA ASN A 56 -6.35 -6.00 -7.43
C ASN A 56 -7.49 -6.04 -6.40
N ASN A 57 -8.05 -7.20 -6.14
CA ASN A 57 -9.00 -7.38 -5.03
C ASN A 57 -8.35 -7.24 -3.65
N GLY A 58 -7.06 -6.91 -3.60
CA GLY A 58 -6.31 -6.65 -2.39
C GLY A 58 -5.69 -7.90 -1.78
N MET A 59 -5.55 -8.95 -2.54
CA MET A 59 -4.87 -10.19 -2.15
C MET A 59 -3.64 -10.40 -3.03
N ALA A 60 -2.54 -10.83 -2.40
CA ALA A 60 -1.32 -11.16 -3.14
C ALA A 60 -1.55 -12.34 -4.08
N TYR A 61 -0.96 -12.27 -5.28
CA TYR A 61 -0.97 -13.36 -6.28
C TYR A 61 -2.35 -13.85 -6.74
N GLY A 62 -3.38 -12.99 -6.73
CA GLY A 62 -4.71 -13.36 -7.24
C GLY A 62 -5.46 -14.40 -6.41
N MET A 63 -5.05 -14.66 -5.16
CA MET A 63 -5.77 -15.56 -4.27
C MET A 63 -7.19 -15.03 -3.99
N THR A 64 -8.19 -15.92 -4.02
CA THR A 64 -9.61 -15.56 -3.86
C THR A 64 -10.28 -16.19 -2.63
N PHE A 65 -9.48 -16.70 -1.69
CA PHE A 65 -9.98 -17.47 -0.55
C PHE A 65 -10.73 -16.65 0.52
N ILE A 66 -10.52 -15.33 0.55
CA ILE A 66 -11.14 -14.46 1.55
C ILE A 66 -12.09 -13.49 0.84
N ASN A 67 -13.27 -13.30 1.40
CA ASN A 67 -14.23 -12.32 0.91
C ASN A 67 -13.62 -10.89 0.97
N LYS A 68 -13.81 -10.10 -0.08
CA LYS A 68 -13.32 -8.71 -0.21
C LYS A 68 -13.72 -7.84 0.98
N LEU A 69 -14.95 -7.97 1.45
CA LEU A 69 -15.45 -7.24 2.63
C LEU A 69 -14.62 -7.55 3.87
N VAL A 70 -14.35 -8.84 4.14
CA VAL A 70 -13.56 -9.27 5.30
C VAL A 70 -12.15 -8.68 5.24
N LEU A 71 -11.53 -8.66 4.05
CA LEU A 71 -10.21 -8.06 3.87
C LEU A 71 -10.22 -6.54 4.11
N SER A 72 -11.23 -5.84 3.61
CA SER A 72 -11.39 -4.39 3.83
C SER A 72 -11.62 -4.06 5.31
N LEU A 73 -12.45 -4.85 6.01
CA LEU A 73 -12.66 -4.70 7.46
C LEU A 73 -11.38 -4.98 8.25
N PHE A 74 -10.63 -6.03 7.89
CA PHE A 74 -9.34 -6.31 8.52
C PHE A 74 -8.35 -5.16 8.34
N ARG A 75 -8.27 -4.55 7.15
CA ARG A 75 -7.45 -3.35 6.90
C ARG A 75 -7.87 -2.18 7.79
N MET A 76 -9.19 -1.93 7.96
CA MET A 76 -9.67 -0.87 8.85
C MET A 76 -9.23 -1.09 10.30
N VAL A 77 -9.35 -2.30 10.82
CA VAL A 77 -8.91 -2.65 12.18
C VAL A 77 -7.40 -2.48 12.32
N ALA A 78 -6.61 -2.96 11.33
CA ALA A 78 -5.16 -2.81 11.33
C ALA A 78 -4.73 -1.34 11.32
N ILE A 79 -5.36 -0.49 10.49
CA ILE A 79 -5.10 0.95 10.44
C ILE A 79 -5.43 1.62 11.78
N GLY A 80 -6.55 1.27 12.40
CA GLY A 80 -6.93 1.74 13.72
C GLY A 80 -5.87 1.39 14.76
N PHE A 81 -5.41 0.15 14.77
CA PHE A 81 -4.34 -0.31 15.67
C PHE A 81 -3.01 0.45 15.43
N ILE A 82 -2.57 0.55 14.18
CA ILE A 82 -1.33 1.26 13.81
C ILE A 82 -1.44 2.75 14.19
N SER A 83 -2.60 3.38 14.02
CA SER A 83 -2.82 4.78 14.38
C SER A 83 -2.68 5.02 15.89
N VAL A 84 -3.31 4.16 16.70
CA VAL A 84 -3.20 4.22 18.17
C VAL A 84 -1.75 3.95 18.61
N PHE A 85 -1.09 2.99 17.97
CA PHE A 85 0.31 2.65 18.25
C PHE A 85 1.23 3.84 17.91
N LEU A 86 1.09 4.43 16.71
CA LEU A 86 1.85 5.62 16.30
C LEU A 86 1.64 6.80 17.26
N TYR A 87 0.40 7.05 17.68
CA TYR A 87 0.09 8.08 18.67
C TYR A 87 0.85 7.85 19.99
N LYS A 88 0.86 6.62 20.52
CA LYS A 88 1.60 6.26 21.74
C LYS A 88 3.11 6.42 21.54
N VAL A 89 3.65 6.05 20.38
CA VAL A 89 5.07 6.19 20.02
C VAL A 89 5.48 7.67 20.03
N ILE A 90 4.70 8.54 19.40
CA ILE A 90 4.93 10.00 19.38
C ILE A 90 4.92 10.56 20.81
N ARG A 91 3.94 10.15 21.63
CA ARG A 91 3.81 10.59 23.03
C ARG A 91 4.96 10.11 23.92
N SER A 92 5.55 8.97 23.58
CA SER A 92 6.69 8.39 24.31
C SER A 92 8.05 9.00 23.96
N GLY A 93 8.11 9.97 23.02
CA GLY A 93 9.34 10.67 22.63
C GLY A 93 10.37 9.77 21.95
N ARG A 94 9.90 8.80 21.14
CA ARG A 94 10.77 7.92 20.36
C ARG A 94 11.47 8.63 19.23
N SER A 95 12.46 7.97 18.61
CA SER A 95 13.25 8.56 17.54
C SER A 95 12.39 8.99 16.34
N PHE A 96 12.80 10.07 15.68
CA PHE A 96 12.08 10.59 14.49
C PHE A 96 12.01 9.54 13.37
N GLY A 97 13.10 8.83 13.10
CA GLY A 97 13.12 7.81 12.06
C GLY A 97 12.14 6.67 12.33
N TYR A 98 11.98 6.25 13.59
CA TYR A 98 10.99 5.25 13.98
C TYR A 98 9.55 5.74 13.71
N ILE A 99 9.25 6.99 14.09
CA ILE A 99 7.96 7.64 13.82
C ILE A 99 7.70 7.73 12.31
N THR A 100 8.72 8.12 11.52
CA THR A 100 8.66 8.21 10.05
C THR A 100 8.30 6.87 9.41
N CYS A 101 9.00 5.79 9.79
CA CYS A 101 8.72 4.46 9.26
C CYS A 101 7.29 3.98 9.58
N LEU A 102 6.81 4.18 10.82
CA LEU A 102 5.44 3.86 11.18
C LEU A 102 4.41 4.71 10.43
N SER A 103 4.73 5.99 10.19
CA SER A 103 3.87 6.88 9.39
C SER A 103 3.77 6.44 7.94
N MET A 104 4.87 5.93 7.35
CA MET A 104 4.86 5.35 6.00
C MET A 104 3.96 4.11 5.92
N VAL A 105 4.07 3.21 6.90
CA VAL A 105 3.22 2.01 6.97
C VAL A 105 1.75 2.38 7.12
N LEU A 106 1.45 3.33 8.00
CA LEU A 106 0.09 3.82 8.21
C LEU A 106 -0.50 4.45 6.94
N ALA A 107 0.27 5.32 6.29
CA ALA A 107 -0.16 6.02 5.09
C ALA A 107 -0.41 5.06 3.93
N GLY A 108 0.49 4.10 3.70
CA GLY A 108 0.31 3.10 2.65
C GLY A 108 -0.91 2.20 2.91
N ALA A 109 -1.09 1.72 4.14
CA ALA A 109 -2.27 0.94 4.50
C ALA A 109 -3.56 1.75 4.28
N ALA A 110 -3.58 3.03 4.66
CA ALA A 110 -4.72 3.92 4.48
C ALA A 110 -4.98 4.25 3.00
N GLY A 111 -3.94 4.42 2.16
CA GLY A 111 -4.08 4.63 0.72
C GLY A 111 -4.82 3.48 0.04
N ASN A 112 -4.40 2.25 0.29
CA ASN A 112 -5.08 1.07 -0.23
C ASN A 112 -6.50 0.87 0.35
N LEU A 113 -6.77 1.35 1.56
CA LEU A 113 -8.12 1.32 2.11
C LEU A 113 -9.04 2.33 1.41
N ILE A 114 -8.54 3.53 1.05
CA ILE A 114 -9.31 4.54 0.30
C ILE A 114 -9.87 3.94 -0.99
N ASP A 115 -9.05 3.20 -1.74
CA ASP A 115 -9.50 2.51 -2.96
C ASP A 115 -10.65 1.54 -2.65
N CYS A 116 -10.49 0.71 -1.60
CA CYS A 116 -11.53 -0.24 -1.20
C CYS A 116 -12.84 0.43 -0.77
N LEU A 117 -12.76 1.59 -0.10
CA LEU A 117 -13.93 2.31 0.38
C LEU A 117 -14.69 2.99 -0.75
N PHE A 118 -13.98 3.66 -1.68
CA PHE A 118 -14.59 4.66 -2.54
C PHE A 118 -14.54 4.35 -4.03
N TYR A 119 -13.53 3.62 -4.54
CA TYR A 119 -13.36 3.45 -5.98
C TYR A 119 -14.53 2.70 -6.63
N GLY A 120 -15.12 1.74 -5.92
CA GLY A 120 -16.33 1.06 -6.38
C GLY A 120 -17.53 2.00 -6.55
N LEU A 121 -17.60 3.09 -5.76
CA LEU A 121 -18.72 4.03 -5.76
C LEU A 121 -18.59 5.17 -6.77
N ILE A 122 -17.37 5.55 -7.15
CA ILE A 122 -17.10 6.78 -7.88
C ILE A 122 -16.53 6.58 -9.29
N PHE A 123 -16.15 5.35 -9.65
CA PHE A 123 -15.61 5.03 -10.97
C PHE A 123 -16.47 4.01 -11.71
N GLU A 124 -16.45 4.09 -13.03
CA GLU A 124 -16.89 3.01 -13.90
C GLU A 124 -15.95 1.81 -13.83
N ALA A 125 -16.41 0.64 -14.30
CA ALA A 125 -15.57 -0.55 -14.38
C ALA A 125 -14.46 -0.35 -15.43
N SER A 126 -13.21 -0.62 -15.05
CA SER A 126 -12.10 -0.68 -15.98
C SER A 126 -12.17 -1.97 -16.80
N THR A 127 -11.99 -1.87 -18.10
CA THR A 127 -11.93 -3.02 -19.02
C THR A 127 -10.70 -2.94 -19.93
N PRO A 128 -10.28 -4.03 -20.57
CA PRO A 128 -9.21 -3.97 -21.58
C PRO A 128 -9.53 -3.13 -22.82
N PHE A 129 -10.81 -2.74 -22.99
CA PHE A 129 -11.29 -2.06 -24.19
C PHE A 129 -11.77 -0.63 -23.94
N SER A 130 -11.85 -0.21 -22.68
CA SER A 130 -12.32 1.12 -22.29
C SER A 130 -11.60 1.64 -21.06
N ILE A 131 -11.29 2.92 -21.08
CA ILE A 131 -10.75 3.66 -19.94
C ILE A 131 -11.93 4.03 -19.03
N ALA A 132 -11.77 3.83 -17.73
CA ALA A 132 -12.79 4.17 -16.75
C ALA A 132 -12.88 5.68 -16.54
N SER A 133 -14.09 6.19 -16.37
CA SER A 133 -14.36 7.58 -16.00
C SER A 133 -14.99 7.68 -14.62
N PHE A 134 -15.04 8.91 -14.10
CA PHE A 134 -15.81 9.20 -12.90
C PHE A 134 -17.31 9.08 -13.19
N THR A 135 -18.05 8.54 -12.22
CA THR A 135 -19.51 8.48 -12.26
C THR A 135 -20.12 9.20 -11.06
N SER A 136 -21.45 9.34 -11.03
CA SER A 136 -22.15 9.86 -9.87
C SER A 136 -21.90 8.97 -8.64
N PHE A 137 -21.81 9.56 -7.45
CA PHE A 137 -21.56 8.81 -6.23
C PHE A 137 -22.64 7.74 -5.99
N GLY A 138 -22.23 6.50 -5.89
CA GLY A 138 -23.10 5.34 -5.71
C GLY A 138 -23.51 4.65 -7.02
N GLU A 139 -23.17 5.18 -8.20
CA GLU A 139 -23.44 4.59 -9.51
C GLU A 139 -22.20 3.88 -10.11
N GLY A 140 -21.15 3.68 -9.31
CA GLY A 140 -19.92 3.07 -9.75
C GLY A 140 -20.01 1.55 -9.93
N TYR A 141 -18.85 0.93 -10.19
CA TYR A 141 -18.79 -0.49 -10.55
C TYR A 141 -19.01 -1.45 -9.38
N SER A 142 -19.03 -0.97 -8.13
CA SER A 142 -19.18 -1.84 -6.95
C SER A 142 -19.69 -1.05 -5.74
N GLU A 143 -20.03 -1.78 -4.68
CA GLU A 143 -20.54 -1.23 -3.43
C GLU A 143 -19.41 -0.72 -2.51
N PHE A 144 -19.78 0.00 -1.45
CA PHE A 144 -18.88 0.42 -0.38
C PHE A 144 -18.06 -0.77 0.18
N LEU A 145 -16.78 -0.58 0.44
CA LEU A 145 -15.81 -1.60 0.88
C LEU A 145 -15.43 -2.65 -0.20
N HIS A 146 -16.00 -2.60 -1.39
CA HIS A 146 -15.74 -3.55 -2.47
C HIS A 146 -14.89 -2.96 -3.63
N GLY A 147 -14.42 -1.72 -3.50
CA GLY A 147 -13.53 -1.10 -4.48
C GLY A 147 -12.22 -1.88 -4.64
N LYS A 148 -11.73 -2.02 -5.86
CA LYS A 148 -10.46 -2.68 -6.17
C LYS A 148 -9.30 -1.71 -5.96
N VAL A 149 -8.16 -2.23 -5.51
CA VAL A 149 -6.92 -1.47 -5.39
C VAL A 149 -6.30 -1.32 -6.78
N VAL A 150 -5.81 -0.13 -7.10
CA VAL A 150 -5.12 0.16 -8.36
C VAL A 150 -3.63 -0.04 -8.17
N ASP A 151 -3.06 -0.99 -8.93
CA ASP A 151 -1.63 -1.29 -8.98
C ASP A 151 -1.06 -0.86 -10.34
N MET A 152 0.24 -0.45 -10.37
CA MET A 152 0.83 0.05 -11.61
C MET A 152 2.33 -0.14 -11.77
N PHE A 153 3.10 -0.31 -10.71
CA PHE A 153 4.56 -0.43 -10.82
C PHE A 153 4.96 -1.87 -11.06
N TYR A 154 5.49 -2.15 -12.23
CA TYR A 154 5.97 -3.46 -12.64
C TYR A 154 7.47 -3.41 -12.93
N PHE A 155 8.22 -4.27 -12.25
CA PHE A 155 9.69 -4.34 -12.36
C PHE A 155 10.16 -5.75 -12.75
N PRO A 156 10.02 -6.17 -14.00
CA PRO A 156 10.55 -7.46 -14.46
C PRO A 156 12.09 -7.41 -14.58
N ILE A 157 12.80 -7.55 -13.46
CA ILE A 157 14.24 -7.33 -13.38
C ILE A 157 15.02 -8.33 -14.23
N ILE A 158 14.58 -9.59 -14.25
CA ILE A 158 15.15 -10.63 -15.10
C ILE A 158 14.00 -11.38 -15.79
N GLN A 159 14.03 -11.39 -17.11
CA GLN A 159 13.14 -12.17 -17.94
C GLN A 159 13.96 -13.22 -18.69
N THR A 160 13.65 -14.48 -18.51
CA THR A 160 14.34 -15.61 -19.15
C THR A 160 13.40 -16.80 -19.29
N THR A 161 13.86 -17.87 -19.91
CA THR A 161 13.16 -19.14 -19.94
C THR A 161 13.93 -20.17 -19.11
N TRP A 162 13.20 -21.01 -18.40
CA TRP A 162 13.81 -22.14 -17.69
C TRP A 162 14.50 -23.05 -18.69
N PRO A 163 15.72 -23.54 -18.39
CA PRO A 163 16.39 -24.51 -19.25
C PRO A 163 15.53 -25.76 -19.50
N ASP A 164 15.52 -26.28 -20.74
CA ASP A 164 14.67 -27.39 -21.14
C ASP A 164 14.88 -28.69 -20.32
N TRP A 165 16.07 -28.85 -19.72
CA TRP A 165 16.39 -29.99 -18.87
C TRP A 165 15.73 -29.92 -17.48
N MET A 166 15.10 -28.82 -17.12
CA MET A 166 14.53 -28.64 -15.78
C MET A 166 13.17 -29.35 -15.67
N PRO A 167 13.00 -30.31 -14.74
CA PRO A 167 11.72 -30.98 -14.57
C PRO A 167 10.62 -29.98 -14.18
N MET A 168 9.43 -30.13 -14.75
CA MET A 168 8.21 -29.35 -14.52
C MET A 168 8.19 -27.93 -15.09
N TRP A 169 9.32 -27.22 -15.23
CA TRP A 169 9.36 -25.80 -15.68
C TRP A 169 10.18 -25.60 -16.97
N GLY A 170 10.83 -26.64 -17.51
CA GLY A 170 11.64 -26.54 -18.74
C GLY A 170 10.87 -25.85 -19.88
N GLY A 171 11.47 -24.86 -20.51
CA GLY A 171 10.87 -24.07 -21.58
C GLY A 171 9.81 -23.04 -21.17
N GLN A 172 9.43 -22.98 -19.88
CA GLN A 172 8.48 -21.98 -19.40
C GLN A 172 9.18 -20.62 -19.15
N GLU A 173 8.44 -19.55 -19.33
CA GLU A 173 8.93 -18.20 -19.00
C GLU A 173 9.16 -18.05 -17.49
N PHE A 174 10.29 -17.45 -17.15
CA PHE A 174 10.64 -17.06 -15.78
C PHE A 174 10.83 -15.55 -15.72
N VAL A 175 10.05 -14.91 -14.85
CA VAL A 175 10.20 -13.49 -14.55
C VAL A 175 10.57 -13.34 -13.08
N PHE A 176 11.78 -12.83 -12.82
CA PHE A 176 12.18 -12.45 -11.48
C PHE A 176 11.54 -11.11 -11.11
N PHE A 177 10.82 -11.08 -10.01
CA PHE A 177 10.01 -9.98 -9.50
C PHE A 177 8.83 -9.64 -10.42
N SER A 178 7.89 -10.56 -10.52
CA SER A 178 6.67 -10.44 -11.32
C SER A 178 5.50 -9.66 -10.68
N PRO A 179 5.44 -9.37 -9.36
CA PRO A 179 4.30 -8.64 -8.80
C PRO A 179 4.25 -7.21 -9.30
N VAL A 180 3.03 -6.77 -9.67
CA VAL A 180 2.71 -5.36 -9.88
C VAL A 180 2.23 -4.80 -8.55
N PHE A 181 2.68 -3.61 -8.18
CA PHE A 181 2.36 -2.96 -6.91
C PHE A 181 2.17 -1.45 -7.09
N ASN A 182 1.71 -0.76 -6.07
CA ASN A 182 1.46 0.68 -6.09
C ASN A 182 2.38 1.46 -5.13
N PHE A 183 2.24 2.79 -5.11
CA PHE A 183 3.06 3.66 -4.26
C PHE A 183 2.81 3.42 -2.77
N ALA A 184 1.57 3.12 -2.38
CA ALA A 184 1.22 2.78 -1.00
C ALA A 184 1.92 1.49 -0.55
N ASP A 185 1.96 0.43 -1.40
CA ASP A 185 2.66 -0.82 -1.11
C ASP A 185 4.17 -0.62 -0.97
N ALA A 186 4.77 0.25 -1.81
CA ALA A 186 6.17 0.63 -1.67
C ALA A 186 6.44 1.30 -0.32
N CYS A 187 5.58 2.23 0.11
CA CYS A 187 5.70 2.88 1.42
C CYS A 187 5.58 1.89 2.58
N ILE A 188 4.64 0.92 2.52
CA ILE A 188 4.51 -0.14 3.52
C ILE A 188 5.79 -0.96 3.56
N SER A 189 6.25 -1.46 2.42
CA SER A 189 7.40 -2.36 2.32
C SER A 189 8.68 -1.70 2.82
N VAL A 190 8.98 -0.49 2.36
CA VAL A 190 10.14 0.29 2.81
C VAL A 190 10.04 0.60 4.29
N GLY A 191 8.87 1.06 4.76
CA GLY A 191 8.64 1.35 6.18
C GLY A 191 8.90 0.14 7.07
N VAL A 192 8.35 -1.03 6.71
CA VAL A 192 8.53 -2.28 7.45
C VAL A 192 10.00 -2.73 7.43
N VAL A 193 10.65 -2.73 6.27
CA VAL A 193 12.07 -3.12 6.15
C VAL A 193 12.96 -2.24 7.03
N LEU A 194 12.76 -0.91 6.98
CA LEU A 194 13.53 0.01 7.81
C LEU A 194 13.25 -0.18 9.30
N LEU A 195 12.01 -0.46 9.70
CA LEU A 195 11.67 -0.81 11.09
C LEU A 195 12.43 -2.04 11.57
N LEU A 196 12.45 -3.10 10.76
CA LEU A 196 13.11 -4.36 11.12
C LEU A 196 14.64 -4.27 11.13
N ILE A 197 15.23 -3.47 10.26
CA ILE A 197 16.70 -3.32 10.21
C ILE A 197 17.20 -2.35 11.28
N PHE A 198 16.59 -1.18 11.42
CA PHE A 198 17.17 -0.10 12.22
C PHE A 198 16.46 0.14 13.56
N TYR A 199 15.20 -0.29 13.73
CA TYR A 199 14.37 0.05 14.88
C TYR A 199 13.84 -1.16 15.64
N ARG A 200 14.43 -2.33 15.45
CA ARG A 200 14.02 -3.58 16.14
C ARG A 200 14.02 -3.44 17.65
N ALA A 201 15.04 -2.80 18.23
CA ALA A 201 15.10 -2.57 19.67
C ALA A 201 13.96 -1.68 20.18
N GLU A 202 13.56 -0.66 19.42
CA GLU A 202 12.42 0.21 19.76
C GLU A 202 11.08 -0.54 19.69
N LEU A 203 10.92 -1.44 18.72
CA LEU A 203 9.76 -2.33 18.62
C LEU A 203 9.61 -3.23 19.83
N GLU A 204 10.71 -3.85 20.30
CA GLU A 204 10.73 -4.72 21.48
C GLU A 204 10.36 -3.96 22.76
N VAL A 205 10.88 -2.76 22.94
CA VAL A 205 10.58 -1.92 24.11
C VAL A 205 9.10 -1.51 24.11
N MET A 206 8.55 -1.10 22.98
CA MET A 206 7.15 -0.74 22.88
C MET A 206 6.21 -1.94 23.12
N GLY A 207 6.58 -3.13 22.69
CA GLY A 207 5.85 -4.35 22.99
C GLY A 207 5.79 -4.66 24.49
N LYS A 208 6.86 -4.39 25.23
CA LYS A 208 6.88 -4.54 26.70
C LYS A 208 6.04 -3.47 27.40
N VAL A 209 6.10 -2.23 26.94
CA VAL A 209 5.28 -1.13 27.49
C VAL A 209 3.81 -1.41 27.33
N TRP A 210 3.41 -2.04 26.21
CA TRP A 210 2.01 -2.41 25.96
C TRP A 210 1.54 -3.51 26.91
N LYS A 211 2.35 -4.56 27.14
CA LYS A 211 2.02 -5.66 28.06
C LYS A 211 1.93 -5.26 29.53
N ASN A 212 2.64 -4.22 29.95
CA ASN A 212 2.66 -3.79 31.36
C ASN A 212 1.51 -2.79 31.69
N GLN A 213 0.65 -2.47 30.74
CA GLN A 213 -0.53 -1.60 30.92
C GLN A 213 -1.84 -2.39 31.03
N GLU A 214 -1.80 -3.71 30.85
CA GLU A 214 -2.84 -4.66 31.17
C GLU A 214 -2.64 -5.20 32.60
#